data_d30693316ae762443773fa57347d7264
#
_entry.id   d30693316ae762443773fa57347d7264
#
_cell.length_a   1.000
_cell.length_b   1.000
_cell.length_c   1.000
_cell.angle_alpha   90.00
_cell.angle_beta   90.00
_cell.angle_gamma   90.00
#
_symmetry.space_group_name_H-M   'P 1'
#
loop_
_entity.id
_entity.type
_entity.pdbx_description
1 polymer ?
#
loop_
_entity_poly.entity_id
_entity_poly.type
_entity_poly.pdbx_seq_one_letter_code
_entity_poly.pdbx_strand_id
1 'polypeptide(L)'
;MITKLFLIGLLLAGMVSAQTPSTNDEKAIRQLVADFVEAWNKHDDHAFAETFTEDADFTNVRSDSEHGRKAVEDFHAPMFATRFKNTHQTADDIKIRFLSSDIACVDVRWEMTGALESDGTTIPIRKGLLNWVVTRHGDRWLISVMHNQEFTPRKQ
;
A
#
# COMPACT_ATOMS: atom_id res chain seq x y z
N MET A 1 37.48 52.52 -32.42
CA MET A 1 37.73 51.54 -31.34
C MET A 1 36.38 51.08 -30.79
N ILE A 2 35.98 49.84 -31.11
CA ILE A 2 34.69 49.27 -30.70
C ILE A 2 35.01 48.21 -29.64
N THR A 3 34.69 48.51 -28.37
CA THR A 3 34.90 47.59 -27.23
C THR A 3 33.74 46.57 -27.20
N LYS A 4 34.05 45.30 -27.47
CA LYS A 4 33.07 44.19 -27.35
C LYS A 4 33.00 43.78 -25.87
N LEU A 5 31.84 44.01 -25.26
CA LEU A 5 31.50 43.51 -23.94
C LEU A 5 31.07 42.03 -24.07
N PHE A 6 31.85 41.08 -23.49
CA PHE A 6 31.48 39.70 -23.37
C PHE A 6 30.64 39.51 -22.09
N LEU A 7 29.37 39.20 -22.26
CA LEU A 7 28.48 38.81 -21.13
C LEU A 7 28.69 37.31 -20.87
N ILE A 8 29.39 36.98 -19.76
CA ILE A 8 29.51 35.59 -19.30
C ILE A 8 28.27 35.26 -18.51
N GLY A 9 27.36 34.50 -19.10
CA GLY A 9 26.20 33.95 -18.41
C GLY A 9 26.62 32.80 -17.49
N LEU A 10 26.50 33.00 -16.19
CA LEU A 10 26.75 31.96 -15.18
C LEU A 10 25.53 31.06 -15.10
N LEU A 11 25.60 29.85 -15.69
CA LEU A 11 24.62 28.78 -15.53
C LEU A 11 24.77 28.19 -14.12
N LEU A 12 23.91 28.58 -13.20
CA LEU A 12 23.70 27.89 -11.93
C LEU A 12 22.97 26.57 -12.22
N ALA A 13 23.70 25.48 -12.41
CA ALA A 13 23.15 24.12 -12.37
C ALA A 13 22.73 23.83 -10.92
N GLY A 14 21.44 23.96 -10.61
CA GLY A 14 20.88 23.51 -9.35
C GLY A 14 21.12 22.00 -9.21
N MET A 15 22.00 21.60 -8.29
CA MET A 15 22.11 20.19 -7.89
C MET A 15 20.81 19.81 -7.19
N VAL A 16 19.93 19.08 -7.89
CA VAL A 16 18.83 18.34 -7.25
C VAL A 16 19.49 17.24 -6.44
N SER A 17 19.66 17.50 -5.14
CA SER A 17 20.13 16.49 -4.21
C SER A 17 19.02 15.44 -4.10
N ALA A 18 19.20 14.26 -4.71
CA ALA A 18 18.34 13.13 -4.49
C ALA A 18 18.45 12.77 -2.99
N GLN A 19 17.43 13.09 -2.22
CA GLN A 19 17.37 12.72 -0.81
C GLN A 19 17.37 11.21 -0.70
N THR A 20 18.37 10.65 -0.03
CA THR A 20 18.40 9.23 0.29
C THR A 20 17.26 8.92 1.27
N PRO A 21 16.46 7.86 1.04
CA PRO A 21 15.41 7.46 1.97
C PRO A 21 15.98 7.32 3.39
N SER A 22 15.28 7.85 4.38
CA SER A 22 15.73 7.85 5.77
C SER A 22 15.21 6.61 6.50
N THR A 23 15.84 6.27 7.63
CA THR A 23 15.33 5.24 8.57
C THR A 23 13.93 5.60 9.10
N ASN A 24 13.59 6.89 9.14
CA ASN A 24 12.24 7.35 9.51
C ASN A 24 11.19 6.99 8.45
N ASP A 25 11.55 7.03 7.17
CA ASP A 25 10.65 6.64 6.07
C ASP A 25 10.33 5.15 6.11
N GLU A 26 11.34 4.30 6.34
CA GLU A 26 11.12 2.87 6.51
C GLU A 26 10.21 2.59 7.71
N LYS A 27 10.43 3.28 8.84
CA LYS A 27 9.58 3.15 10.03
C LYS A 27 8.14 3.60 9.74
N ALA A 28 7.95 4.70 9.00
CA ALA A 28 6.62 5.19 8.65
C ALA A 28 5.87 4.22 7.71
N ILE A 29 6.58 3.58 6.75
CA ILE A 29 5.98 2.55 5.89
C ILE A 29 5.61 1.30 6.70
N ARG A 30 6.44 0.88 7.66
CA ARG A 30 6.11 -0.24 8.55
C ARG A 30 4.91 0.08 9.44
N GLN A 31 4.76 1.34 9.87
CA GLN A 31 3.57 1.78 10.59
C GLN A 31 2.33 1.73 9.69
N LEU A 32 2.42 2.15 8.43
CA LEU A 32 1.33 2.01 7.45
C LEU A 32 0.85 0.55 7.32
N VAL A 33 1.78 -0.43 7.30
CA VAL A 33 1.41 -1.85 7.30
C VAL A 33 0.68 -2.24 8.58
N ALA A 34 1.13 -1.75 9.74
CA ALA A 34 0.47 -2.01 11.02
C ALA A 34 -0.93 -1.41 11.06
N ASP A 35 -1.10 -0.17 10.61
CA ASP A 35 -2.39 0.53 10.56
C ASP A 35 -3.38 -0.19 9.63
N PHE A 36 -2.92 -0.65 8.47
CA PHE A 36 -3.71 -1.44 7.52
C PHE A 36 -4.23 -2.75 8.17
N VAL A 37 -3.35 -3.51 8.83
CA VAL A 37 -3.72 -4.76 9.51
C VAL A 37 -4.64 -4.49 10.70
N GLU A 38 -4.40 -3.43 11.46
CA GLU A 38 -5.24 -3.05 12.59
C GLU A 38 -6.65 -2.68 12.14
N ALA A 39 -6.79 -1.87 11.09
CA ALA A 39 -8.09 -1.49 10.51
C ALA A 39 -8.85 -2.71 9.99
N TRP A 40 -8.16 -3.62 9.28
CA TRP A 40 -8.74 -4.91 8.86
C TRP A 40 -9.27 -5.71 10.06
N ASN A 41 -8.49 -5.87 11.12
CA ASN A 41 -8.85 -6.67 12.29
C ASN A 41 -9.95 -6.04 13.15
N LYS A 42 -10.14 -4.73 13.05
CA LYS A 42 -11.27 -4.01 13.62
C LYS A 42 -12.51 -4.04 12.73
N HIS A 43 -12.38 -4.53 11.49
CA HIS A 43 -13.41 -4.47 10.46
C HIS A 43 -13.92 -3.04 10.22
N ASP A 44 -13.01 -2.08 10.32
CA ASP A 44 -13.24 -0.66 10.13
C ASP A 44 -12.89 -0.28 8.68
N ASP A 45 -13.91 -0.29 7.82
CA ASP A 45 -13.78 0.00 6.40
C ASP A 45 -13.28 1.42 6.13
N HIS A 46 -13.68 2.38 6.95
CA HIS A 46 -13.21 3.75 6.82
C HIS A 46 -11.72 3.88 7.19
N ALA A 47 -11.32 3.36 8.36
CA ALA A 47 -9.90 3.38 8.75
C ALA A 47 -9.03 2.58 7.79
N PHE A 48 -9.55 1.48 7.22
CA PHE A 48 -8.87 0.70 6.20
C PHE A 48 -8.64 1.54 4.93
N ALA A 49 -9.67 2.23 4.45
CA ALA A 49 -9.59 3.09 3.27
C ALA A 49 -8.65 4.30 3.47
N GLU A 50 -8.54 4.83 4.70
CA GLU A 50 -7.61 5.93 5.04
C GLU A 50 -6.13 5.57 4.90
N THR A 51 -5.78 4.29 4.76
CA THR A 51 -4.42 3.84 4.42
C THR A 51 -4.07 4.05 2.95
N PHE A 52 -5.05 4.33 2.09
CA PHE A 52 -4.90 4.55 0.65
C PHE A 52 -4.88 6.02 0.28
N THR A 53 -4.28 6.35 -0.88
CA THR A 53 -4.42 7.68 -1.50
C THR A 53 -5.84 7.89 -2.02
N GLU A 54 -6.22 9.14 -2.26
CA GLU A 54 -7.57 9.46 -2.78
C GLU A 54 -7.84 8.84 -4.16
N ASP A 55 -6.80 8.67 -4.97
CA ASP A 55 -6.79 8.14 -6.33
C ASP A 55 -6.19 6.73 -6.44
N ALA A 56 -6.15 5.97 -5.35
CA ALA A 56 -5.50 4.66 -5.31
C ALA A 56 -6.13 3.64 -6.26
N ASP A 57 -5.30 2.76 -6.80
CA ASP A 57 -5.72 1.56 -7.52
C ASP A 57 -5.62 0.33 -6.61
N PHE A 58 -6.73 -0.37 -6.45
CA PHE A 58 -6.83 -1.59 -5.66
C PHE A 58 -7.22 -2.77 -6.55
N THR A 59 -6.55 -3.91 -6.40
CA THR A 59 -6.92 -5.17 -7.05
C THR A 59 -6.83 -6.32 -6.05
N ASN A 60 -7.91 -7.06 -5.90
CA ASN A 60 -7.97 -8.19 -4.97
C ASN A 60 -7.49 -9.52 -5.61
N VAL A 61 -7.51 -10.62 -4.80
CA VAL A 61 -7.09 -11.97 -5.22
C VAL A 61 -7.95 -12.59 -6.34
N ARG A 62 -9.11 -12.01 -6.66
CA ARG A 62 -10.02 -12.48 -7.73
C ARG A 62 -9.99 -11.56 -8.96
N SER A 63 -9.09 -10.59 -8.98
CA SER A 63 -8.97 -9.57 -10.02
C SER A 63 -10.13 -8.56 -10.06
N ASP A 64 -10.94 -8.47 -8.99
CA ASP A 64 -11.85 -7.34 -8.83
C ASP A 64 -11.00 -6.09 -8.55
N SER A 65 -11.29 -4.98 -9.22
CA SER A 65 -10.50 -3.75 -9.14
C SER A 65 -11.37 -2.56 -8.79
N GLU A 66 -10.85 -1.71 -7.89
CA GLU A 66 -11.49 -0.48 -7.47
C GLU A 66 -10.52 0.68 -7.66
N HIS A 67 -11.05 1.85 -8.04
CA HIS A 67 -10.30 3.08 -8.20
C HIS A 67 -10.81 4.16 -7.24
N GLY A 68 -9.89 4.72 -6.47
CA GLY A 68 -10.13 5.73 -5.46
C GLY A 68 -10.46 5.18 -4.08
N ARG A 69 -10.02 5.91 -3.04
CA ARG A 69 -10.21 5.57 -1.62
C ARG A 69 -11.67 5.23 -1.28
N LYS A 70 -12.60 6.04 -1.75
CA LYS A 70 -14.02 5.82 -1.48
C LYS A 70 -14.54 4.52 -2.06
N ALA A 71 -14.11 4.14 -3.25
CA ALA A 71 -14.47 2.86 -3.85
C ALA A 71 -13.89 1.68 -3.07
N VAL A 72 -12.66 1.81 -2.55
CA VAL A 72 -12.05 0.81 -1.66
C VAL A 72 -12.85 0.65 -0.37
N GLU A 73 -13.32 1.74 0.26
CA GLU A 73 -14.19 1.73 1.43
C GLU A 73 -15.51 1.00 1.13
N ASP A 74 -16.22 1.44 0.09
CA ASP A 74 -17.52 0.88 -0.29
C ASP A 74 -17.45 -0.61 -0.67
N PHE A 75 -16.32 -1.04 -1.25
CA PHE A 75 -16.07 -2.44 -1.57
C PHE A 75 -15.88 -3.30 -0.32
N HIS A 76 -15.19 -2.78 0.72
CA HIS A 76 -14.89 -3.56 1.93
C HIS A 76 -16.02 -3.56 2.97
N ALA A 77 -16.80 -2.49 3.06
CA ALA A 77 -17.88 -2.36 4.06
C ALA A 77 -18.83 -3.59 4.11
N PRO A 78 -19.44 -4.05 3.00
CA PRO A 78 -20.30 -5.23 3.03
C PRO A 78 -19.54 -6.53 3.32
N MET A 79 -18.27 -6.63 2.96
CA MET A 79 -17.46 -7.82 3.23
C MET A 79 -17.10 -7.93 4.71
N PHE A 80 -16.77 -6.84 5.37
CA PHE A 80 -16.53 -6.81 6.82
C PHE A 80 -17.78 -7.11 7.62
N ALA A 81 -18.95 -6.72 7.12
CA ALA A 81 -20.22 -7.04 7.75
C ALA A 81 -20.65 -8.53 7.57
N THR A 82 -20.08 -9.24 6.60
CA THR A 82 -20.53 -10.60 6.22
C THR A 82 -19.40 -11.63 6.18
N ARG A 83 -18.78 -11.79 5.02
CA ARG A 83 -17.78 -12.83 4.74
C ARG A 83 -16.54 -12.73 5.63
N PHE A 84 -16.14 -11.53 5.96
CA PHE A 84 -14.92 -11.27 6.74
C PHE A 84 -15.18 -10.84 8.18
N LYS A 85 -16.43 -10.85 8.65
CA LYS A 85 -16.82 -10.38 10.00
C LYS A 85 -16.10 -11.04 11.17
N ASN A 86 -15.51 -12.22 10.95
CA ASN A 86 -14.78 -12.98 11.97
C ASN A 86 -13.29 -13.13 11.60
N THR A 87 -12.81 -12.40 10.58
CA THR A 87 -11.43 -12.57 10.14
C THR A 87 -10.44 -11.95 11.11
N HIS A 88 -9.29 -12.60 11.19
CA HIS A 88 -8.09 -12.03 11.78
C HIS A 88 -6.95 -12.18 10.79
N GLN A 89 -6.29 -11.07 10.46
CA GLN A 89 -5.16 -11.00 9.56
C GLN A 89 -3.89 -10.68 10.33
N THR A 90 -2.80 -11.33 9.96
CA THR A 90 -1.44 -10.99 10.37
C THR A 90 -0.59 -10.66 9.17
N ALA A 91 0.41 -9.83 9.35
CA ALA A 91 1.40 -9.48 8.35
C ALA A 91 2.80 -9.77 8.87
N ASP A 92 3.61 -10.41 8.04
CA ASP A 92 5.02 -10.69 8.31
C ASP A 92 5.88 -10.48 7.05
N ASP A 93 7.19 -10.72 7.15
CA ASP A 93 8.16 -10.62 6.04
C ASP A 93 7.94 -9.37 5.17
N ILE A 94 7.94 -8.18 5.81
CA ILE A 94 7.76 -6.91 5.13
C ILE A 94 9.07 -6.51 4.45
N LYS A 95 9.04 -6.42 3.11
CA LYS A 95 10.17 -5.96 2.28
C LYS A 95 9.86 -4.60 1.69
N ILE A 96 10.73 -3.64 1.91
CA ILE A 96 10.59 -2.27 1.42
C ILE A 96 11.74 -1.98 0.46
N ARG A 97 11.40 -1.51 -0.73
CA ARG A 97 12.36 -1.04 -1.73
C ARG A 97 11.99 0.37 -2.17
N PHE A 98 12.78 1.33 -1.78
CA PHE A 98 12.64 2.70 -2.26
C PHE A 98 13.02 2.82 -3.74
N LEU A 99 12.16 3.48 -4.50
CA LEU A 99 12.39 3.83 -5.90
C LEU A 99 12.88 5.28 -6.03
N SER A 100 12.43 6.14 -5.12
CA SER A 100 12.85 7.53 -4.97
C SER A 100 12.70 7.94 -3.49
N SER A 101 12.86 9.23 -3.18
CA SER A 101 12.65 9.78 -1.83
C SER A 101 11.19 9.71 -1.35
N ASP A 102 10.25 9.57 -2.27
CA ASP A 102 8.80 9.70 -2.06
C ASP A 102 7.98 8.55 -2.65
N ILE A 103 8.65 7.52 -3.21
CA ILE A 103 8.00 6.32 -3.76
C ILE A 103 8.74 5.07 -3.31
N ALA A 104 8.00 4.07 -2.82
CA ALA A 104 8.54 2.75 -2.52
C ALA A 104 7.61 1.62 -2.99
N CYS A 105 8.22 0.47 -3.33
CA CYS A 105 7.52 -0.80 -3.44
C CYS A 105 7.58 -1.51 -2.10
N VAL A 106 6.46 -2.12 -1.68
CA VAL A 106 6.34 -2.86 -0.43
C VAL A 106 5.70 -4.21 -0.69
N ASP A 107 6.39 -5.27 -0.31
CA ASP A 107 5.85 -6.62 -0.30
C ASP A 107 5.52 -7.00 1.14
N VAL A 108 4.29 -7.48 1.39
CA VAL A 108 3.82 -7.89 2.70
C VAL A 108 3.23 -9.29 2.60
N ARG A 109 3.85 -10.28 3.26
CA ARG A 109 3.22 -11.59 3.42
C ARG A 109 2.12 -11.51 4.47
N TRP A 110 1.00 -12.14 4.16
CA TRP A 110 -0.15 -12.15 5.06
C TRP A 110 -0.70 -13.57 5.27
N GLU A 111 -1.24 -13.77 6.46
CA GLU A 111 -2.11 -14.91 6.77
C GLU A 111 -3.45 -14.38 7.29
N MET A 112 -4.54 -15.10 6.98
CA MET A 112 -5.88 -14.73 7.41
C MET A 112 -6.67 -15.97 7.82
N THR A 113 -7.31 -15.90 8.98
CA THR A 113 -8.25 -16.91 9.50
C THR A 113 -9.66 -16.33 9.56
N GLY A 114 -10.66 -17.17 9.77
CA GLY A 114 -12.03 -16.76 10.08
C GLY A 114 -12.89 -16.29 8.90
N ALA A 115 -12.38 -16.35 7.67
CA ALA A 115 -13.18 -16.04 6.47
C ALA A 115 -14.27 -17.12 6.26
N LEU A 116 -15.43 -16.68 5.74
CA LEU A 116 -16.58 -17.54 5.52
C LEU A 116 -16.89 -17.69 4.02
N GLU A 117 -17.36 -18.87 3.64
CA GLU A 117 -18.06 -19.10 2.38
C GLU A 117 -19.47 -18.48 2.40
N SER A 118 -20.14 -18.46 1.27
CA SER A 118 -21.50 -17.91 1.15
C SER A 118 -22.55 -18.70 1.95
N ASP A 119 -22.29 -19.98 2.22
CA ASP A 119 -23.14 -20.84 3.06
C ASP A 119 -22.81 -20.75 4.56
N GLY A 120 -21.83 -19.90 4.95
CA GLY A 120 -21.38 -19.68 6.32
C GLY A 120 -20.34 -20.66 6.82
N THR A 121 -19.87 -21.60 5.99
CA THR A 121 -18.77 -22.49 6.37
C THR A 121 -17.45 -21.72 6.46
N THR A 122 -16.58 -22.12 7.40
CA THR A 122 -15.29 -21.48 7.59
C THR A 122 -14.31 -21.91 6.50
N ILE A 123 -13.70 -20.92 5.84
CA ILE A 123 -12.60 -21.14 4.90
C ILE A 123 -11.32 -21.50 5.68
N PRO A 124 -10.51 -22.46 5.22
CA PRO A 124 -9.19 -22.73 5.79
C PRO A 124 -8.29 -21.48 5.83
N ILE A 125 -7.21 -21.54 6.63
CA ILE A 125 -6.23 -20.45 6.70
C ILE A 125 -5.79 -20.06 5.29
N ARG A 126 -5.95 -18.80 4.97
CA ARG A 126 -5.53 -18.19 3.71
C ARG A 126 -4.21 -17.49 3.89
N LYS A 127 -3.34 -17.55 2.89
CA LYS A 127 -2.03 -16.91 2.88
C LYS A 127 -1.77 -16.27 1.54
N GLY A 128 -1.04 -15.18 1.55
CA GLY A 128 -0.76 -14.49 0.30
C GLY A 128 0.34 -13.45 0.40
N LEU A 129 0.36 -12.61 -0.62
CA LEU A 129 1.30 -11.51 -0.78
C LEU A 129 0.55 -10.27 -1.25
N LEU A 130 0.68 -9.20 -0.49
CA LEU A 130 0.33 -7.85 -0.94
C LEU A 130 1.55 -7.24 -1.61
N ASN A 131 1.35 -6.70 -2.82
CA ASN A 131 2.33 -5.88 -3.50
C ASN A 131 1.80 -4.45 -3.56
N TRP A 132 2.50 -3.52 -2.94
CA TRP A 132 2.11 -2.12 -2.89
C TRP A 132 3.11 -1.23 -3.61
N VAL A 133 2.60 -0.17 -4.21
CA VAL A 133 3.34 1.06 -4.44
C VAL A 133 2.83 2.07 -3.43
N VAL A 134 3.71 2.56 -2.58
CA VAL A 134 3.39 3.59 -1.60
C VAL A 134 4.05 4.90 -1.98
N THR A 135 3.35 6.01 -1.74
CA THR A 135 3.82 7.36 -2.02
C THR A 135 3.74 8.24 -0.78
N ARG A 136 4.63 9.23 -0.72
CA ARG A 136 4.67 10.19 0.39
C ARG A 136 3.75 11.38 0.12
N HIS A 137 2.90 11.69 1.09
CA HIS A 137 1.99 12.84 1.10
C HIS A 137 2.25 13.66 2.37
N GLY A 138 3.10 14.67 2.27
CA GLY A 138 3.62 15.40 3.43
C GLY A 138 4.44 14.49 4.34
N ASP A 139 3.99 14.32 5.58
CA ASP A 139 4.64 13.45 6.58
C ASP A 139 4.08 12.02 6.60
N ARG A 140 3.11 11.70 5.74
CA ARG A 140 2.46 10.38 5.68
C ARG A 140 2.88 9.61 4.43
N TRP A 141 3.04 8.30 4.58
CA TRP A 141 3.08 7.35 3.48
C TRP A 141 1.70 6.72 3.31
N LEU A 142 1.22 6.60 2.07
CA LEU A 142 -0.08 6.02 1.72
C LEU A 142 0.07 5.03 0.57
N ILE A 143 -0.86 4.08 0.47
CA ILE A 143 -0.91 3.08 -0.60
C ILE A 143 -1.53 3.75 -1.84
N SER A 144 -0.76 3.85 -2.92
CA SER A 144 -1.25 4.36 -4.22
C SER A 144 -1.65 3.23 -5.16
N VAL A 145 -0.99 2.07 -5.08
CA VAL A 145 -1.37 0.87 -5.84
C VAL A 145 -1.27 -0.32 -4.92
N MET A 146 -2.27 -1.18 -4.93
CA MET A 146 -2.28 -2.44 -4.22
C MET A 146 -2.74 -3.57 -5.12
N HIS A 147 -1.91 -4.61 -5.25
CA HIS A 147 -2.30 -5.90 -5.81
C HIS A 147 -2.19 -6.97 -4.74
N ASN A 148 -3.23 -7.79 -4.62
CA ASN A 148 -3.26 -8.90 -3.67
C ASN A 148 -3.22 -10.24 -4.41
N GLN A 149 -2.36 -11.13 -3.95
CA GLN A 149 -2.21 -12.49 -4.46
C GLN A 149 -2.45 -13.48 -3.33
N GLU A 150 -3.18 -14.55 -3.61
CA GLU A 150 -3.36 -15.67 -2.69
C GLU A 150 -2.51 -16.85 -3.14
N PHE A 151 -1.82 -17.49 -2.20
CA PHE A 151 -1.01 -18.67 -2.50
C PHE A 151 -1.92 -19.90 -2.64
N THR A 152 -2.00 -20.44 -3.83
CA THR A 152 -2.64 -21.71 -4.05
C THR A 152 -1.70 -22.84 -3.62
N PRO A 153 -2.15 -23.80 -2.76
CA PRO A 153 -1.35 -24.98 -2.45
C PRO A 153 -0.97 -25.73 -3.73
N ARG A 154 0.33 -25.99 -3.95
CA ARG A 154 0.75 -26.83 -5.07
C ARG A 154 0.20 -28.23 -4.86
N LYS A 155 -0.58 -28.75 -5.80
CA LYS A 155 -0.88 -30.19 -5.85
C LYS A 155 0.45 -30.89 -6.09
N GLN A 156 0.87 -31.70 -5.12
CA GLN A 156 2.00 -32.62 -5.27
C GLN A 156 1.60 -33.78 -6.16
#